data_b91656e1276b34d87738f3f575994d77
#
_entry.id   b91656e1276b34d87738f3f575994d77
#
_cell.length_a   1.000
_cell.length_b   1.000
_cell.length_c   1.000
_cell.angle_alpha   90.00
_cell.angle_beta   90.00
_cell.angle_gamma   90.00
#
_symmetry.space_group_name_H-M   'P 1'
#
loop_
_entity.id
_entity.type
_entity.pdbx_description
1 polymer ?
#
loop_
_entity_poly.entity_id
_entity_poly.type
_entity_poly.pdbx_seq_one_letter_code
_entity_poly.pdbx_strand_id
1 'polypeptide(L)'
;WQNRDPRFNNVCLYNGREYPVAGKSANYRQYNALGISSPDDQYGVNPNAHTNAVNNDIFSGFYIYKAADLTLTQDKVMTYDIDYILMRFAEVMFIYAEAANETGHSETAVEMLKQIRKRAGIEAGNDGLYGLKVGNREEIRQAILDERNIELCFEGHRFWDLRRTRNMMKLAGWTKHGLEAIAINPDGTDMDLNTARAKINNNELTTGDFRYVIRQVPYTEAAEREFVIEESFYFFPIQKSNIDQNPNLEQNNNWGGTFNPTME
;
A
#
# COMPACT_ATOMS: atom_id res chain seq x y z
N TRP A 1 11.77 12.15 1.40
CA TRP A 1 11.20 11.39 0.27
C TRP A 1 12.20 11.11 -0.86
N GLN A 2 13.48 11.45 -0.65
CA GLN A 2 14.55 11.23 -1.63
C GLN A 2 14.94 9.74 -1.70
N ASN A 3 15.55 9.35 -2.84
CA ASN A 3 16.07 7.99 -3.07
C ASN A 3 15.00 6.88 -2.91
N ARG A 4 13.80 7.13 -3.41
CA ARG A 4 12.71 6.17 -3.47
C ARG A 4 12.57 5.61 -4.89
N ASP A 5 11.96 4.43 -4.99
CA ASP A 5 11.53 3.89 -6.28
C ASP A 5 10.71 4.95 -7.03
N PRO A 6 10.98 5.21 -8.34
CA PRO A 6 10.26 6.22 -9.11
C PRO A 6 8.73 6.07 -9.08
N ARG A 7 8.25 4.83 -8.96
CA ARG A 7 6.81 4.53 -8.85
C ARG A 7 6.17 5.09 -7.58
N PHE A 8 6.94 5.32 -6.52
CA PHE A 8 6.42 5.89 -5.28
C PHE A 8 5.63 7.17 -5.52
N ASN A 9 6.15 8.04 -6.39
CA ASN A 9 5.46 9.28 -6.76
C ASN A 9 4.18 9.07 -7.59
N ASN A 10 4.01 7.92 -8.23
CA ASN A 10 2.81 7.61 -9.03
C ASN A 10 1.77 6.80 -8.22
N VAL A 11 2.12 6.40 -7.02
CA VAL A 11 1.32 5.48 -6.20
C VAL A 11 0.79 6.14 -4.94
N CYS A 12 1.60 7.02 -4.31
CA CYS A 12 1.29 7.59 -3.01
C CYS A 12 1.26 9.12 -3.04
N LEU A 13 0.26 9.71 -2.40
CA LEU A 13 0.30 11.10 -1.96
C LEU A 13 0.86 11.12 -0.53
N TYR A 14 1.88 11.92 -0.34
CA TYR A 14 2.52 12.14 0.95
C TYR A 14 2.44 13.62 1.34
N ASN A 15 2.63 13.91 2.60
CA ASN A 15 2.48 15.25 3.14
C ASN A 15 3.34 16.30 2.41
N GLY A 16 2.72 17.41 2.03
CA GLY A 16 3.35 18.53 1.33
C GLY A 16 3.64 18.30 -0.16
N ARG A 17 3.23 17.17 -0.73
CA ARG A 17 3.37 16.88 -2.15
C ARG A 17 2.42 17.75 -2.98
N GLU A 18 2.90 18.23 -4.13
CA GLU A 18 2.05 18.87 -5.13
C GLU A 18 1.00 17.89 -5.68
N TYR A 19 -0.23 18.38 -5.71
CA TYR A 19 -1.40 17.61 -6.14
C TYR A 19 -2.29 18.49 -7.04
N PRO A 20 -1.94 18.65 -8.32
CA PRO A 20 -2.62 19.55 -9.24
C PRO A 20 -3.97 18.98 -9.68
N VAL A 21 -4.92 18.91 -8.77
CA VAL A 21 -6.28 18.40 -9.03
C VAL A 21 -7.19 19.51 -9.53
N ALA A 22 -8.17 19.15 -10.37
CA ALA A 22 -9.12 20.11 -10.93
C ALA A 22 -9.86 20.92 -9.84
N GLY A 23 -10.03 22.20 -10.08
CA GLY A 23 -10.67 23.13 -9.14
C GLY A 23 -9.74 23.72 -8.07
N LYS A 24 -8.48 23.28 -8.03
CA LYS A 24 -7.44 23.83 -7.15
C LYS A 24 -6.39 24.60 -7.94
N SER A 25 -5.53 25.36 -7.23
CA SER A 25 -4.37 26.02 -7.85
C SER A 25 -3.38 25.00 -8.40
N ALA A 26 -2.60 25.39 -9.41
CA ALA A 26 -1.62 24.49 -10.03
C ALA A 26 -0.53 24.00 -9.06
N ASN A 27 -0.27 24.76 -8.00
CA ASN A 27 0.69 24.43 -6.95
C ASN A 27 0.02 23.92 -5.66
N TYR A 28 -1.24 23.51 -5.72
CA TYR A 28 -1.94 22.95 -4.58
C TYR A 28 -1.20 21.74 -4.03
N ARG A 29 -1.11 21.64 -2.70
CA ARG A 29 -0.41 20.55 -2.01
C ARG A 29 -1.35 19.74 -1.14
N GLN A 30 -1.13 18.44 -1.12
CA GLN A 30 -1.82 17.56 -0.18
C GLN A 30 -1.05 17.55 1.15
N TYR A 31 -1.78 17.78 2.23
CA TYR A 31 -1.21 17.69 3.58
C TYR A 31 -1.83 16.52 4.33
N ASN A 32 -0.97 15.69 4.89
CA ASN A 32 -1.32 14.49 5.66
C ASN A 32 -0.83 14.63 7.11
N ALA A 33 -0.71 15.87 7.58
CA ALA A 33 -0.28 16.17 8.94
C ALA A 33 -1.37 15.76 9.93
N LEU A 34 -1.10 14.76 10.75
CA LEU A 34 -2.03 14.31 11.79
C LEU A 34 -2.28 15.44 12.81
N GLY A 35 -3.54 15.69 13.13
CA GLY A 35 -3.95 16.74 14.07
C GLY A 35 -4.05 18.15 13.49
N ILE A 36 -3.75 18.35 12.22
CA ILE A 36 -3.92 19.64 11.53
C ILE A 36 -4.94 19.44 10.41
N SER A 37 -6.17 19.93 10.59
CA SER A 37 -7.15 19.90 9.50
C SER A 37 -6.84 20.96 8.46
N SER A 38 -6.79 20.54 7.20
CA SER A 38 -7.01 21.42 6.07
C SER A 38 -8.49 21.79 6.00
N PRO A 39 -8.88 23.02 5.60
CA PRO A 39 -10.29 23.37 5.39
C PRO A 39 -10.96 22.53 4.31
N ASP A 40 -10.17 21.96 3.41
CA ASP A 40 -10.63 21.08 2.34
C ASP A 40 -10.72 19.61 2.78
N ASP A 41 -10.32 19.32 4.00
CA ASP A 41 -10.31 17.97 4.56
C ASP A 41 -11.69 17.60 5.14
N GLN A 42 -12.69 17.55 4.28
CA GLN A 42 -13.98 16.95 4.66
C GLN A 42 -13.84 15.47 5.01
N TYR A 43 -12.68 14.86 4.73
CA TYR A 43 -12.48 13.43 4.78
C TYR A 43 -11.27 12.99 5.60
N GLY A 44 -10.52 13.88 6.26
CA GLY A 44 -9.30 13.28 6.67
C GLY A 44 -8.63 13.70 7.93
N VAL A 45 -8.66 14.90 8.39
CA VAL A 45 -7.87 15.23 9.57
C VAL A 45 -8.72 15.97 10.60
N ASN A 46 -9.31 15.21 11.50
CA ASN A 46 -9.97 15.79 12.66
C ASN A 46 -8.91 16.45 13.56
N PRO A 47 -9.00 17.77 13.83
CA PRO A 47 -8.06 18.46 14.71
C PRO A 47 -8.05 17.90 16.14
N ASN A 48 -9.04 17.10 16.50
CA ASN A 48 -9.13 16.37 17.76
C ASN A 48 -8.62 14.92 17.65
N ALA A 49 -7.95 14.56 16.56
CA ALA A 49 -7.45 13.22 16.28
C ALA A 49 -6.56 12.66 17.40
N HIS A 50 -5.89 13.52 18.14
CA HIS A 50 -5.09 13.10 19.27
C HIS A 50 -5.92 12.75 20.52
N THR A 51 -7.19 13.13 20.59
CA THR A 51 -7.99 12.95 21.80
C THR A 51 -9.09 11.91 21.68
N ASN A 52 -9.54 11.59 20.45
CA ASN A 52 -10.60 10.60 20.22
C ASN A 52 -10.32 9.80 18.96
N ALA A 53 -9.51 8.79 19.10
CA ALA A 53 -9.00 7.93 18.02
C ALA A 53 -10.06 7.11 17.26
N VAL A 54 -11.33 7.21 17.59
CA VAL A 54 -12.37 6.30 17.10
C VAL A 54 -12.88 6.65 15.71
N ASN A 55 -12.62 7.86 15.21
CA ASN A 55 -13.19 8.34 13.93
C ASN A 55 -12.14 8.93 12.97
N ASN A 56 -10.89 8.52 13.05
CA ASN A 56 -9.83 9.13 12.25
C ASN A 56 -9.27 8.19 11.22
N ASP A 57 -9.53 8.52 9.99
CA ASP A 57 -9.41 7.62 8.88
C ASP A 57 -8.02 7.59 8.23
N ILE A 58 -7.06 8.45 8.65
CA ILE A 58 -5.73 8.50 8.06
C ILE A 58 -4.66 8.11 9.08
N PHE A 59 -4.46 6.83 9.20
CA PHE A 59 -3.48 6.30 10.14
C PHE A 59 -2.09 6.11 9.53
N SER A 60 -1.99 5.98 8.20
CA SER A 60 -0.71 5.72 7.54
C SER A 60 0.14 6.97 7.30
N GLY A 61 -0.47 8.15 7.21
CA GLY A 61 0.16 9.37 6.73
C GLY A 61 0.31 9.43 5.21
N PHE A 62 -0.36 8.54 4.48
CA PHE A 62 -0.35 8.47 3.02
C PHE A 62 -1.76 8.28 2.48
N TYR A 63 -1.99 8.84 1.28
CA TYR A 63 -3.16 8.51 0.47
C TYR A 63 -2.76 7.71 -0.75
N ILE A 64 -3.68 6.91 -1.27
CA ILE A 64 -3.51 6.21 -2.54
C ILE A 64 -3.66 7.24 -3.66
N TYR A 65 -2.64 7.30 -4.53
CA TYR A 65 -2.64 8.19 -5.70
C TYR A 65 -2.79 7.40 -7.01
N LYS A 66 -2.49 6.12 -6.97
CA LYS A 66 -2.60 5.24 -8.13
C LYS A 66 -4.02 5.24 -8.69
N ALA A 67 -4.14 5.45 -9.99
CA ALA A 67 -5.42 5.57 -10.70
C ALA A 67 -6.28 6.79 -10.30
N ALA A 68 -5.73 7.81 -9.62
CA ALA A 68 -6.44 9.05 -9.40
C ALA A 68 -6.62 9.83 -10.72
N ASP A 69 -7.83 10.25 -11.02
CA ASP A 69 -8.11 11.12 -12.14
C ASP A 69 -8.09 12.59 -11.68
N LEU A 70 -7.03 13.31 -12.05
CA LEU A 70 -6.80 14.70 -11.65
C LEU A 70 -7.69 15.70 -12.39
N THR A 71 -8.42 15.27 -13.41
CA THR A 71 -9.34 16.14 -14.16
C THR A 71 -10.70 16.28 -13.49
N LEU A 72 -10.97 15.45 -12.48
CA LEU A 72 -12.22 15.47 -11.73
C LEU A 72 -12.17 16.49 -10.60
N THR A 73 -13.23 17.27 -10.49
CA THR A 73 -13.49 18.09 -9.32
C THR A 73 -14.11 17.25 -8.20
N GLN A 74 -13.98 17.71 -6.96
CA GLN A 74 -14.42 16.95 -5.77
C GLN A 74 -15.89 16.49 -5.84
N ASP A 75 -16.79 17.33 -6.37
CA ASP A 75 -18.20 17.03 -6.54
C ASP A 75 -18.48 15.92 -7.56
N LYS A 76 -17.56 15.71 -8.52
CA LYS A 76 -17.70 14.69 -9.56
C LYS A 76 -17.13 13.34 -9.18
N VAL A 77 -16.18 13.28 -8.27
CA VAL A 77 -15.51 12.01 -7.87
C VAL A 77 -16.52 10.95 -7.41
N MET A 78 -17.58 11.35 -6.71
CA MET A 78 -18.59 10.41 -6.18
C MET A 78 -19.55 9.86 -7.24
N THR A 79 -19.58 10.47 -8.44
CA THR A 79 -20.51 10.11 -9.53
C THR A 79 -19.79 9.67 -10.79
N TYR A 80 -18.48 9.55 -10.74
CA TYR A 80 -17.66 9.16 -11.88
C TYR A 80 -17.44 7.65 -11.91
N ASP A 81 -17.69 7.07 -13.06
CA ASP A 81 -17.44 5.65 -13.32
C ASP A 81 -15.99 5.46 -13.76
N ILE A 82 -15.27 4.60 -13.06
CA ILE A 82 -13.89 4.23 -13.39
C ILE A 82 -13.87 2.80 -13.89
N ASP A 83 -13.20 2.57 -15.02
CA ASP A 83 -12.95 1.23 -15.51
C ASP A 83 -12.08 0.45 -14.52
N TYR A 84 -12.58 -0.71 -14.08
CA TYR A 84 -11.83 -1.59 -13.23
C TYR A 84 -10.92 -2.50 -14.08
N ILE A 85 -9.62 -2.36 -13.91
CA ILE A 85 -8.62 -3.17 -14.61
C ILE A 85 -8.52 -4.53 -13.91
N LEU A 86 -9.01 -5.58 -14.57
CA LEU A 86 -8.92 -6.95 -14.07
C LEU A 86 -7.51 -7.52 -14.18
N MET A 87 -6.83 -7.25 -15.30
CA MET A 87 -5.48 -7.74 -15.56
C MET A 87 -4.74 -6.74 -16.47
N ARG A 88 -3.44 -6.59 -16.26
CA ARG A 88 -2.59 -5.79 -17.14
C ARG A 88 -1.31 -6.54 -17.50
N PHE A 89 -0.66 -6.11 -18.57
CA PHE A 89 0.46 -6.84 -19.14
C PHE A 89 1.62 -7.10 -18.15
N ALA A 90 1.85 -6.18 -17.20
CA ALA A 90 2.83 -6.41 -16.15
C ALA A 90 2.54 -7.66 -15.31
N GLU A 91 1.26 -7.95 -15.02
CA GLU A 91 0.90 -9.18 -14.32
C GLU A 91 1.23 -10.42 -15.15
N VAL A 92 0.96 -10.40 -16.46
CA VAL A 92 1.32 -11.50 -17.37
C VAL A 92 2.84 -11.72 -17.38
N MET A 93 3.62 -10.64 -17.39
CA MET A 93 5.09 -10.73 -17.28
C MET A 93 5.54 -11.39 -15.98
N PHE A 94 4.90 -11.08 -14.86
CA PHE A 94 5.20 -11.74 -13.58
C PHE A 94 4.82 -13.22 -13.55
N ILE A 95 3.66 -13.57 -14.12
CA ILE A 95 3.24 -14.98 -14.24
C ILE A 95 4.27 -15.75 -15.09
N TYR A 96 4.70 -15.17 -16.18
CA TYR A 96 5.72 -15.77 -17.05
C TYR A 96 7.08 -15.88 -16.34
N ALA A 97 7.51 -14.84 -15.62
CA ALA A 97 8.74 -14.85 -14.85
C ALA A 97 8.72 -15.96 -13.78
N GLU A 98 7.63 -16.08 -13.04
CA GLU A 98 7.47 -17.12 -12.01
C GLU A 98 7.52 -18.51 -12.62
N ALA A 99 6.73 -18.77 -13.67
CA ALA A 99 6.73 -20.05 -14.37
C ALA A 99 8.12 -20.41 -14.94
N ALA A 100 8.80 -19.46 -15.55
CA ALA A 100 10.15 -19.66 -16.09
C ALA A 100 11.15 -20.01 -14.98
N ASN A 101 11.12 -19.27 -13.86
CA ASN A 101 12.01 -19.55 -12.72
C ASN A 101 11.77 -20.95 -12.15
N GLU A 102 10.51 -21.37 -11.99
CA GLU A 102 10.18 -22.70 -11.42
C GLU A 102 10.56 -23.86 -12.37
N THR A 103 10.60 -23.60 -13.67
CA THR A 103 11.00 -24.59 -14.68
C THR A 103 12.50 -24.55 -15.03
N GLY A 104 13.31 -23.79 -14.27
CA GLY A 104 14.76 -23.75 -14.44
C GLY A 104 15.28 -22.73 -15.46
N HIS A 105 14.43 -21.82 -15.93
CA HIS A 105 14.77 -20.74 -16.86
C HIS A 105 14.87 -19.39 -16.13
N SER A 106 15.70 -19.35 -15.10
CA SER A 106 15.83 -18.19 -14.20
C SER A 106 16.32 -16.92 -14.91
N GLU A 107 17.11 -17.05 -15.97
CA GLU A 107 17.55 -15.91 -16.79
C GLU A 107 16.37 -15.21 -17.46
N THR A 108 15.39 -15.97 -17.93
CA THR A 108 14.15 -15.42 -18.50
C THR A 108 13.36 -14.66 -17.45
N ALA A 109 13.28 -15.19 -16.24
CA ALA A 109 12.62 -14.50 -15.13
C ALA A 109 13.28 -13.16 -14.79
N VAL A 110 14.61 -13.14 -14.71
CA VAL A 110 15.38 -11.91 -14.47
C VAL A 110 15.16 -10.89 -15.58
N GLU A 111 15.12 -11.34 -16.85
CA GLU A 111 14.88 -10.43 -17.97
C GLU A 111 13.48 -9.78 -17.90
N MET A 112 12.45 -10.51 -17.49
CA MET A 112 11.12 -9.93 -17.27
C MET A 112 11.14 -8.86 -16.17
N LEU A 113 11.81 -9.13 -15.06
CA LEU A 113 11.95 -8.14 -13.97
C LEU A 113 12.72 -6.88 -14.42
N LYS A 114 13.79 -7.04 -15.20
CA LYS A 114 14.56 -5.92 -15.76
C LYS A 114 13.68 -5.03 -16.65
N GLN A 115 12.85 -5.62 -17.50
CA GLN A 115 11.93 -4.87 -18.36
C GLN A 115 10.91 -4.05 -17.54
N ILE A 116 10.36 -4.63 -16.48
CA ILE A 116 9.44 -3.93 -15.57
C ILE A 116 10.16 -2.77 -14.89
N ARG A 117 11.35 -2.98 -14.34
CA ARG A 117 12.14 -1.95 -13.67
C ARG A 117 12.61 -0.85 -14.61
N LYS A 118 13.02 -1.20 -15.83
CA LYS A 118 13.35 -0.24 -16.88
C LYS A 118 12.15 0.66 -17.20
N ARG A 119 10.98 0.09 -17.39
CA ARG A 119 9.75 0.85 -17.61
C ARG A 119 9.40 1.75 -16.43
N ALA A 120 9.67 1.31 -15.21
CA ALA A 120 9.48 2.07 -13.98
C ALA A 120 10.45 3.25 -13.82
N GLY A 121 11.46 3.38 -14.70
CA GLY A 121 12.46 4.45 -14.65
C GLY A 121 13.61 4.16 -13.68
N ILE A 122 13.79 2.93 -13.25
CA ILE A 122 14.94 2.53 -12.44
C ILE A 122 16.17 2.45 -13.36
N GLU A 123 17.30 2.97 -12.91
CA GLU A 123 18.54 2.93 -13.65
C GLU A 123 19.13 1.52 -13.71
N ALA A 124 19.76 1.19 -14.84
CA ALA A 124 20.32 -0.13 -15.06
C ALA A 124 21.46 -0.50 -14.09
N GLY A 125 22.16 0.51 -13.56
CA GLY A 125 23.38 0.31 -12.81
C GLY A 125 24.54 -0.17 -13.68
N ASN A 126 25.74 -0.29 -13.08
CA ASN A 126 26.94 -0.75 -13.79
C ASN A 126 26.88 -2.22 -14.20
N ASP A 127 26.04 -3.00 -13.50
CA ASP A 127 25.85 -4.44 -13.72
C ASP A 127 24.71 -4.75 -14.71
N GLY A 128 23.96 -3.75 -15.14
CA GLY A 128 22.80 -3.91 -15.99
C GLY A 128 21.63 -4.67 -15.35
N LEU A 129 21.61 -4.78 -14.02
CA LEU A 129 20.61 -5.56 -13.27
C LEU A 129 19.49 -4.70 -12.69
N TYR A 130 19.51 -3.38 -12.89
CA TYR A 130 18.47 -2.48 -12.39
C TYR A 130 18.26 -2.58 -10.86
N GLY A 131 19.35 -2.85 -10.11
CA GLY A 131 19.32 -3.06 -8.67
C GLY A 131 18.67 -4.38 -8.23
N LEU A 132 18.45 -5.32 -9.15
CA LEU A 132 18.04 -6.69 -8.79
C LEU A 132 19.21 -7.42 -8.13
N LYS A 133 18.89 -8.13 -7.05
CA LYS A 133 19.79 -9.16 -6.51
C LYS A 133 19.39 -10.47 -7.16
N VAL A 134 20.27 -11.00 -7.98
CA VAL A 134 20.06 -12.28 -8.65
C VAL A 134 20.98 -13.32 -8.07
N GLY A 135 20.49 -14.52 -7.91
CA GLY A 135 21.22 -15.62 -7.32
C GLY A 135 20.58 -16.96 -7.68
N ASN A 136 20.32 -17.81 -6.71
CA ASN A 136 19.65 -19.06 -6.92
C ASN A 136 18.14 -18.88 -7.19
N ARG A 137 17.46 -19.97 -7.56
CA ARG A 137 16.03 -19.99 -7.90
C ARG A 137 15.15 -19.40 -6.78
N GLU A 138 15.49 -19.66 -5.51
CA GLU A 138 14.71 -19.15 -4.37
C GLU A 138 14.84 -17.63 -4.22
N GLU A 139 16.05 -17.10 -4.39
CA GLU A 139 16.28 -15.65 -4.35
C GLU A 139 15.58 -14.93 -5.48
N ILE A 140 15.54 -15.52 -6.68
CA ILE A 140 14.80 -14.97 -7.81
C ILE A 140 13.29 -15.06 -7.58
N ARG A 141 12.79 -16.16 -7.00
CA ARG A 141 11.37 -16.26 -6.58
C ARG A 141 10.99 -15.13 -5.63
N GLN A 142 11.82 -14.86 -4.61
CA GLN A 142 11.58 -13.76 -3.69
C GLN A 142 11.62 -12.41 -4.41
N ALA A 143 12.58 -12.20 -5.31
CA ALA A 143 12.66 -10.96 -6.11
C ALA A 143 11.40 -10.74 -6.97
N ILE A 144 10.85 -11.80 -7.56
CA ILE A 144 9.58 -11.72 -8.30
C ILE A 144 8.44 -11.28 -7.39
N LEU A 145 8.30 -11.89 -6.21
CA LEU A 145 7.24 -11.56 -5.25
C LEU A 145 7.36 -10.12 -4.71
N ASP A 146 8.59 -9.68 -4.45
CA ASP A 146 8.86 -8.31 -3.99
C ASP A 146 8.52 -7.29 -5.08
N GLU A 147 8.92 -7.56 -6.33
CA GLU A 147 8.62 -6.69 -7.46
C GLU A 147 7.11 -6.65 -7.76
N ARG A 148 6.41 -7.80 -7.70
CA ARG A 148 4.95 -7.86 -7.79
C ARG A 148 4.29 -6.98 -6.73
N ASN A 149 4.76 -7.04 -5.49
CA ASN A 149 4.21 -6.26 -4.39
C ASN A 149 4.33 -4.75 -4.61
N ILE A 150 5.43 -4.30 -5.23
CA ILE A 150 5.64 -2.88 -5.55
C ILE A 150 4.85 -2.48 -6.80
N GLU A 151 4.99 -3.22 -7.87
CA GLU A 151 4.40 -2.91 -9.17
C GLU A 151 2.87 -2.99 -9.15
N LEU A 152 2.31 -4.01 -8.51
CA LEU A 152 0.87 -4.27 -8.44
C LEU A 152 0.25 -3.79 -7.11
N CYS A 153 0.93 -2.90 -6.38
CA CYS A 153 0.37 -2.35 -5.14
C CYS A 153 -0.95 -1.63 -5.42
N PHE A 154 -1.90 -1.77 -4.51
CA PHE A 154 -3.28 -1.27 -4.59
C PHE A 154 -4.14 -1.85 -5.74
N GLU A 155 -3.69 -2.95 -6.36
CA GLU A 155 -4.44 -3.67 -7.39
C GLU A 155 -5.05 -5.00 -6.89
N GLY A 156 -5.06 -5.23 -5.59
CA GLY A 156 -5.68 -6.42 -4.97
C GLY A 156 -4.83 -7.70 -4.99
N HIS A 157 -3.62 -7.68 -5.56
CA HIS A 157 -2.81 -8.90 -5.76
C HIS A 157 -2.12 -9.40 -4.49
N ARG A 158 -1.67 -8.51 -3.60
CA ARG A 158 -0.83 -8.88 -2.44
C ARG A 158 -1.46 -9.95 -1.54
N PHE A 159 -2.75 -9.85 -1.27
CA PHE A 159 -3.47 -10.81 -0.45
C PHE A 159 -3.41 -12.22 -1.04
N TRP A 160 -3.66 -12.34 -2.34
CA TRP A 160 -3.62 -13.61 -3.06
C TRP A 160 -2.21 -14.16 -3.20
N ASP A 161 -1.21 -13.31 -3.46
CA ASP A 161 0.19 -13.73 -3.50
C ASP A 161 0.64 -14.33 -2.16
N LEU A 162 0.31 -13.69 -1.05
CA LEU A 162 0.63 -14.20 0.29
C LEU A 162 -0.05 -15.56 0.57
N ARG A 163 -1.28 -15.76 0.12
CA ARG A 163 -2.02 -17.01 0.31
C ARG A 163 -1.44 -18.13 -0.55
N ARG A 164 -1.33 -17.93 -1.86
CA ARG A 164 -0.88 -18.96 -2.78
C ARG A 164 0.58 -19.40 -2.56
N THR A 165 1.41 -18.51 -2.05
CA THR A 165 2.82 -18.79 -1.73
C THR A 165 3.06 -19.21 -0.28
N ARG A 166 2.00 -19.39 0.51
CA ARG A 166 2.08 -19.73 1.94
C ARG A 166 2.91 -18.74 2.77
N ASN A 167 2.87 -17.45 2.42
CA ASN A 167 3.65 -16.39 3.07
C ASN A 167 2.83 -15.51 4.03
N MET A 168 1.54 -15.80 4.27
CA MET A 168 0.71 -14.97 5.17
C MET A 168 1.24 -14.95 6.60
N MET A 169 1.73 -16.08 7.10
CA MET A 169 2.29 -16.18 8.45
C MET A 169 3.47 -15.24 8.71
N LYS A 170 4.15 -14.78 7.64
CA LYS A 170 5.20 -13.74 7.77
C LYS A 170 4.67 -12.39 8.26
N LEU A 171 3.36 -12.16 8.19
CA LEU A 171 2.72 -10.94 8.69
C LEU A 171 2.26 -11.07 10.16
N ALA A 172 2.24 -12.28 10.71
CA ALA A 172 1.80 -12.48 12.09
C ALA A 172 2.66 -11.68 13.07
N GLY A 173 2.03 -10.96 13.96
CA GLY A 173 2.70 -10.10 14.94
C GLY A 173 3.25 -8.77 14.39
N TRP A 174 3.05 -8.48 13.10
CA TRP A 174 3.41 -7.14 12.60
C TRP A 174 2.51 -6.08 13.21
N THR A 175 3.15 -5.02 13.71
CA THR A 175 2.45 -3.87 14.26
C THR A 175 2.23 -2.82 13.17
N LYS A 176 1.03 -2.27 13.12
CA LYS A 176 0.69 -1.19 12.18
C LYS A 176 1.30 0.13 12.65
N HIS A 177 1.93 0.83 11.73
CA HIS A 177 2.53 2.14 11.98
C HIS A 177 2.07 3.15 10.95
N GLY A 178 2.00 4.41 11.37
CA GLY A 178 1.78 5.57 10.52
C GLY A 178 2.96 6.53 10.59
N LEU A 179 3.00 7.45 9.63
CA LEU A 179 3.98 8.52 9.57
C LEU A 179 3.29 9.84 9.90
N GLU A 180 3.58 10.38 11.07
CA GLU A 180 3.09 11.69 11.48
C GLU A 180 3.99 12.78 10.92
N ALA A 181 3.39 13.79 10.29
CA ALA A 181 4.08 14.99 9.85
C ALA A 181 3.83 16.13 10.84
N ILE A 182 4.90 16.65 11.44
CA ILE A 182 4.86 17.74 12.41
C ILE A 182 5.49 18.96 11.74
N ALA A 183 4.71 20.05 11.58
CA ALA A 183 5.22 21.28 11.01
C ALA A 183 6.29 21.89 11.94
N ILE A 184 7.37 22.38 11.35
CA ILE A 184 8.50 22.96 12.07
C ILE A 184 8.78 24.41 11.64
N ASN A 185 9.28 25.18 12.59
CA ASN A 185 9.83 26.52 12.33
C ASN A 185 11.20 26.45 11.64
N PRO A 186 11.70 27.52 11.05
CA PRO A 186 13.03 27.55 10.44
C PRO A 186 14.18 27.19 11.39
N ASP A 187 13.99 27.35 12.70
CA ASP A 187 14.96 26.98 13.73
C ASP A 187 14.85 25.48 14.15
N GLY A 188 13.93 24.73 13.52
CA GLY A 188 13.71 23.31 13.78
C GLY A 188 12.80 22.99 14.97
N THR A 189 12.29 24.00 15.67
CA THR A 189 11.28 23.78 16.73
C THR A 189 9.92 23.47 16.14
N ASP A 190 9.07 22.78 16.90
CA ASP A 190 7.71 22.48 16.46
C ASP A 190 6.91 23.78 16.30
N MET A 191 6.22 23.91 15.18
CA MET A 191 5.35 25.03 14.90
C MET A 191 4.08 24.92 15.73
N ASP A 192 3.59 26.03 16.27
CA ASP A 192 2.31 26.00 16.96
C ASP A 192 1.17 25.61 16.00
N LEU A 193 0.17 24.95 16.52
CA LEU A 193 -0.91 24.35 15.74
C LEU A 193 -1.71 25.37 14.91
N ASN A 194 -1.94 26.57 15.43
CA ASN A 194 -2.72 27.60 14.73
C ASN A 194 -1.93 28.20 13.57
N THR A 195 -0.67 28.47 13.79
CA THR A 195 0.27 28.94 12.74
C THR A 195 0.43 27.88 11.65
N ALA A 196 0.64 26.62 12.03
CA ALA A 196 0.75 25.52 11.09
C ALA A 196 -0.53 25.37 10.23
N ARG A 197 -1.69 25.43 10.87
CA ARG A 197 -2.99 25.39 10.19
C ARG A 197 -3.17 26.55 9.21
N ALA A 198 -2.86 27.78 9.62
CA ALA A 198 -2.96 28.93 8.75
C ALA A 198 -2.08 28.81 7.51
N LYS A 199 -0.82 28.35 7.68
CA LYS A 199 0.11 28.15 6.58
C LYS A 199 -0.30 27.01 5.65
N ILE A 200 -0.84 25.91 6.18
CA ILE A 200 -1.40 24.81 5.39
C ILE A 200 -2.57 25.31 4.55
N ASN A 201 -3.50 26.07 5.15
CA ASN A 201 -4.65 26.61 4.47
C ASN A 201 -4.26 27.55 3.31
N ASN A 202 -3.17 28.29 3.48
CA ASN A 202 -2.62 29.17 2.45
C ASN A 202 -1.70 28.44 1.47
N ASN A 203 -1.50 27.12 1.60
CA ASN A 203 -0.61 26.31 0.77
C ASN A 203 0.86 26.79 0.81
N GLU A 204 1.32 27.29 1.96
CA GLU A 204 2.63 27.88 2.15
C GLU A 204 3.73 26.85 2.51
N LEU A 205 3.37 25.73 3.13
CA LEU A 205 4.34 24.73 3.57
C LEU A 205 4.70 23.74 2.47
N THR A 206 5.95 23.33 2.44
CA THR A 206 6.49 22.32 1.53
C THR A 206 6.84 21.04 2.30
N THR A 207 7.28 19.99 1.62
CA THR A 207 7.75 18.75 2.27
C THR A 207 8.92 18.98 3.24
N GLY A 208 9.70 20.03 3.03
CA GLY A 208 10.87 20.37 3.88
C GLY A 208 10.50 21.05 5.20
N ASP A 209 9.28 21.56 5.30
CA ASP A 209 8.80 22.29 6.49
C ASP A 209 8.16 21.36 7.54
N PHE A 210 8.44 20.06 7.44
CA PHE A 210 7.93 19.07 8.37
C PHE A 210 9.03 18.13 8.87
N ARG A 211 8.94 17.80 10.14
CA ARG A 211 9.61 16.67 10.75
C ARG A 211 8.67 15.46 10.74
N TYR A 212 9.19 14.29 10.42
CA TYR A 212 8.39 13.06 10.29
C TYR A 212 8.72 12.08 11.42
N VAL A 213 7.68 11.57 12.07
CA VAL A 213 7.81 10.62 13.18
C VAL A 213 6.99 9.38 12.87
N ILE A 214 7.63 8.21 12.98
CA ILE A 214 6.91 6.93 12.90
C ILE A 214 6.17 6.75 14.22
N ARG A 215 4.87 6.57 14.15
CA ARG A 215 4.03 6.26 15.31
C ARG A 215 3.27 4.96 15.10
N GLN A 216 3.07 4.23 16.18
CA GLN A 216 2.15 3.11 16.17
C GLN A 216 0.73 3.65 15.93
N VAL A 217 -0.02 2.98 15.06
CA VAL A 217 -1.39 3.40 14.75
C VAL A 217 -2.22 3.33 16.02
N PRO A 218 -2.91 4.42 16.38
CA PRO A 218 -3.67 4.51 17.62
C PRO A 218 -5.00 3.76 17.51
N TYR A 219 -4.96 2.44 17.58
CA TYR A 219 -6.16 1.67 17.88
C TYR A 219 -6.40 1.68 19.39
N THR A 220 -7.66 1.63 19.78
CA THR A 220 -8.07 1.68 21.19
C THR A 220 -7.61 0.47 21.97
N GLU A 221 -7.43 -0.68 21.32
CA GLU A 221 -7.00 -1.92 21.95
C GLU A 221 -5.70 -2.47 21.36
N ALA A 222 -4.84 -3.02 22.20
CA ALA A 222 -3.55 -3.56 21.77
C ALA A 222 -3.70 -4.69 20.74
N ALA A 223 -4.75 -5.51 20.88
CA ALA A 223 -5.04 -6.60 19.94
C ALA A 223 -5.34 -6.14 18.51
N GLU A 224 -5.83 -4.92 18.33
CA GLU A 224 -6.13 -4.35 17.01
C GLU A 224 -4.90 -3.79 16.29
N ARG A 225 -3.78 -3.66 16.99
CA ARG A 225 -2.53 -3.07 16.47
C ARG A 225 -1.70 -4.07 15.68
N GLU A 226 -1.87 -5.35 15.95
CA GLU A 226 -1.09 -6.42 15.34
C GLU A 226 -1.91 -7.17 14.30
N PHE A 227 -1.21 -7.72 13.30
CA PHE A 227 -1.82 -8.66 12.38
C PHE A 227 -1.96 -10.01 13.05
N VAL A 228 -3.19 -10.39 13.35
CA VAL A 228 -3.53 -11.75 13.78
C VAL A 228 -3.71 -12.60 12.54
N ILE A 229 -2.78 -13.49 12.28
CA ILE A 229 -2.81 -14.41 11.14
C ILE A 229 -2.78 -15.84 11.68
N GLU A 230 -3.68 -16.67 11.17
CA GLU A 230 -3.78 -18.09 11.51
C GLU A 230 -3.63 -18.96 10.27
N GLU A 231 -3.20 -20.20 10.42
CA GLU A 231 -3.09 -21.17 9.34
C GLU A 231 -4.43 -21.39 8.61
N SER A 232 -5.54 -21.25 9.30
CA SER A 232 -6.88 -21.33 8.74
C SER A 232 -7.11 -20.29 7.63
N PHE A 233 -6.39 -19.16 7.63
CA PHE A 233 -6.58 -18.07 6.66
C PHE A 233 -6.10 -18.41 5.26
N TYR A 234 -5.31 -19.45 5.08
CA TYR A 234 -4.91 -19.90 3.74
C TYR A 234 -6.06 -20.45 2.93
N PHE A 235 -7.06 -21.03 3.56
CA PHE A 235 -8.25 -21.56 2.90
C PHE A 235 -9.51 -21.00 3.54
N PHE A 236 -10.42 -20.47 2.73
CA PHE A 236 -11.68 -19.99 3.24
C PHE A 236 -12.54 -21.14 3.75
N PRO A 237 -13.33 -20.92 4.82
CA PRO A 237 -14.32 -21.90 5.23
C PRO A 237 -15.43 -22.03 4.19
N ILE A 238 -15.99 -23.21 4.07
CA ILE A 238 -17.27 -23.41 3.37
C ILE A 238 -18.38 -22.82 4.24
N GLN A 239 -19.20 -21.97 3.67
CA GLN A 239 -20.30 -21.36 4.40
C GLN A 239 -21.24 -22.44 4.98
N LYS A 240 -21.60 -22.29 6.26
CA LYS A 240 -22.40 -23.26 6.96
C LYS A 240 -23.72 -23.62 6.24
N SER A 241 -24.39 -22.63 5.66
CA SER A 241 -25.65 -22.87 4.90
C SER A 241 -25.44 -23.80 3.71
N ASN A 242 -24.28 -23.79 3.06
CA ASN A 242 -24.00 -24.70 1.94
C ASN A 242 -23.78 -26.13 2.44
N ILE A 243 -23.13 -26.30 3.59
CA ILE A 243 -22.92 -27.61 4.22
C ILE A 243 -24.27 -28.18 4.68
N ASP A 244 -25.10 -27.34 5.30
CA ASP A 244 -26.44 -27.78 5.79
C ASP A 244 -27.37 -28.19 4.63
N GLN A 245 -27.18 -27.64 3.43
CA GLN A 245 -27.98 -27.99 2.25
C GLN A 245 -27.42 -29.19 1.46
N ASN A 246 -26.14 -29.51 1.63
CA ASN A 246 -25.51 -30.62 0.92
C ASN A 246 -24.70 -31.51 1.88
N PRO A 247 -25.23 -32.66 2.27
CA PRO A 247 -24.56 -33.55 3.22
C PRO A 247 -23.27 -34.21 2.69
N ASN A 248 -22.95 -34.03 1.41
CA ASN A 248 -21.67 -34.47 0.83
C ASN A 248 -20.55 -33.44 0.94
N LEU A 249 -20.82 -32.24 1.48
CA LEU A 249 -19.82 -31.23 1.72
C LEU A 249 -19.24 -31.37 3.12
N GLU A 250 -17.93 -31.44 3.20
CA GLU A 250 -17.19 -31.46 4.45
C GLU A 250 -16.42 -30.10 4.61
N GLN A 251 -16.40 -29.61 5.82
CA GLN A 251 -15.63 -28.40 6.15
C GLN A 251 -14.13 -28.68 6.17
N ASN A 252 -13.34 -27.66 5.86
CA ASN A 252 -11.88 -27.72 5.97
C ASN A 252 -11.45 -28.06 7.39
N ASN A 253 -10.38 -28.82 7.54
CA ASN A 253 -9.83 -29.23 8.83
C ASN A 253 -9.44 -28.04 9.73
N ASN A 254 -8.90 -26.97 9.15
CA ASN A 254 -8.55 -25.73 9.88
C ASN A 254 -9.81 -24.93 10.34
N TRP A 255 -11.00 -25.33 9.92
CA TRP A 255 -12.28 -24.74 10.31
C TRP A 255 -13.19 -25.75 11.02
N GLY A 256 -12.57 -26.78 11.66
CA GLY A 256 -13.27 -27.77 12.46
C GLY A 256 -13.90 -28.91 11.68
N GLY A 257 -13.59 -29.06 10.40
CA GLY A 257 -14.00 -30.17 9.58
C GLY A 257 -12.96 -31.28 9.43
N THR A 258 -13.19 -32.20 8.51
CA THR A 258 -12.32 -33.35 8.24
C THR A 258 -11.58 -33.25 6.90
N PHE A 259 -12.08 -32.41 5.99
CA PHE A 259 -11.47 -32.24 4.66
C PHE A 259 -10.11 -31.54 4.76
N ASN A 260 -9.06 -32.14 4.21
CA ASN A 260 -7.75 -31.52 4.07
C ASN A 260 -7.63 -30.80 2.73
N PRO A 261 -7.66 -29.46 2.68
CA PRO A 261 -7.58 -28.72 1.43
C PRO A 261 -6.17 -28.71 0.81
N THR A 262 -5.15 -29.17 1.52
CA THR A 262 -3.77 -29.20 1.00
C THR A 262 -3.49 -30.39 0.11
N MET A 263 -4.28 -31.45 0.19
CA MET A 263 -4.19 -32.63 -0.66
C MET A 263 -2.75 -33.15 -0.88
N GLU A 264 -2.01 -33.37 0.21
CA GLU A 264 -0.76 -34.14 0.17
C GLU A 264 -1.00 -35.57 0.65
#